data_4d16f9432cff77f29430ca2e7b47123e
#
_entry.id   4d16f9432cff77f29430ca2e7b47123e
#
_cell.length_a   1.000
_cell.length_b   1.000
_cell.length_c   1.000
_cell.angle_alpha   90.00
_cell.angle_beta   90.00
_cell.angle_gamma   90.00
#
_symmetry.space_group_name_H-M   'P 1'
#
loop_
_entity.id
_entity.type
_entity.pdbx_description
1 polymer ?
#
loop_
_entity_poly.entity_id
_entity_poly.type
_entity_poly.pdbx_seq_one_letter_code
_entity_poly.pdbx_strand_id
1 'polypeptide(L)'
;MVVTCNSFGVSGMDGYKVELEASMYNGTREFDMVGLPDAAVRESKDRVLSALKNCGFRYPAAHMTVNLAPADIKKEGPIYDLPIAVAILILLNQIKSNISDCAFIGELSLSGEVRGINGVLPMVIKAKECGIKKIYVPKANASEGAVVDGIEVYGIDNILQLKDYLNHILEPAPAKPNTHSPTEERDYIPDFSQVKGQLEVKRALEIAAAGGHNILLIGPPGSGKSMLAKRVPSILPDMSFDEMIETTKIHSIAGTLKHDGLITTRPFRSPHHTVTPVGLGGGGTGTIRPGEVSLANNGVLFLDELPEFSRTALEVLRQPIEDGSITISRAGQKCTYPCSIMVVAAMNPCPCGYYGDPTRKCTCSEQKIKRYLNRISGPLLDRFDIHVEVPAVKFEELRDASSAECSADIKKRADRAREIQRERFKDSKTTCNAKINAEQFEKVCVIDKEAEKTLKDAFESLGLTARAYDRVLKVARTIADLDESEIIRSEHVLEAVQYRSLDRKYWAK
;
A
#
# COMPACT_ATOMS: atom_id res chain seq x y z
N MET A 1 30.35 -34.14 -6.65
CA MET A 1 30.62 -32.74 -6.26
C MET A 1 29.25 -32.12 -5.93
N VAL A 2 29.15 -31.44 -4.81
CA VAL A 2 27.95 -30.69 -4.46
C VAL A 2 28.27 -29.19 -4.58
N VAL A 3 27.37 -28.43 -5.17
CA VAL A 3 27.47 -26.98 -5.34
C VAL A 3 26.30 -26.34 -4.59
N THR A 4 26.61 -25.33 -3.83
CA THR A 4 25.60 -24.55 -3.06
C THR A 4 25.48 -23.14 -3.64
N CYS A 5 24.25 -22.70 -3.92
CA CYS A 5 23.92 -21.35 -4.38
C CYS A 5 22.90 -20.72 -3.43
N ASN A 6 23.09 -19.46 -3.05
CA ASN A 6 22.07 -18.73 -2.29
C ASN A 6 21.02 -18.14 -3.22
N SER A 7 19.77 -18.29 -2.83
CA SER A 7 18.60 -17.67 -3.43
C SER A 7 17.64 -17.18 -2.36
N PHE A 8 16.60 -16.48 -2.77
CA PHE A 8 15.59 -15.95 -1.85
C PHE A 8 14.19 -16.11 -2.46
N GLY A 9 13.21 -16.24 -1.59
CA GLY A 9 11.79 -16.26 -1.94
C GLY A 9 11.02 -15.25 -1.09
N VAL A 10 9.74 -15.10 -1.37
CA VAL A 10 8.82 -14.21 -0.62
C VAL A 10 7.71 -15.03 0.00
N SER A 11 7.44 -14.76 1.27
CA SER A 11 6.28 -15.28 2.00
C SER A 11 5.59 -14.13 2.71
N GLY A 12 4.37 -13.78 2.28
CA GLY A 12 3.69 -12.59 2.77
C GLY A 12 4.46 -11.31 2.42
N MET A 13 4.87 -10.55 3.43
CA MET A 13 5.65 -9.30 3.30
C MET A 13 7.15 -9.50 3.38
N ASP A 14 7.63 -10.68 3.74
CA ASP A 14 9.02 -10.92 4.10
C ASP A 14 9.71 -11.85 3.10
N GLY A 15 10.99 -11.55 2.85
CA GLY A 15 11.87 -12.45 2.15
C GLY A 15 12.32 -13.60 3.06
N TYR A 16 12.55 -14.77 2.47
CA TYR A 16 13.20 -15.89 3.18
C TYR A 16 14.35 -16.44 2.35
N LYS A 17 15.38 -16.94 3.03
CA LYS A 17 16.54 -17.55 2.37
C LYS A 17 16.18 -18.93 1.82
N VAL A 18 16.64 -19.22 0.60
CA VAL A 18 16.62 -20.53 -0.01
C VAL A 18 18.07 -20.91 -0.34
N GLU A 19 18.51 -22.02 0.20
CA GLU A 19 19.80 -22.61 -0.12
C GLU A 19 19.58 -23.71 -1.13
N LEU A 20 20.10 -23.49 -2.35
CA LEU A 20 20.01 -24.43 -3.45
C LEU A 20 21.27 -25.28 -3.48
N GLU A 21 21.12 -26.58 -3.28
CA GLU A 21 22.19 -27.57 -3.41
C GLU A 21 21.98 -28.35 -4.68
N ALA A 22 23.02 -28.45 -5.52
CA ALA A 22 22.99 -29.23 -6.74
C ALA A 22 24.12 -30.26 -6.75
N SER A 23 23.81 -31.48 -7.18
CA SER A 23 24.78 -32.54 -7.38
C SER A 23 24.57 -33.21 -8.71
N MET A 24 25.67 -33.68 -9.33
CA MET A 24 25.64 -34.34 -10.60
C MET A 24 26.57 -35.60 -10.55
N TYR A 25 26.06 -36.70 -11.06
CA TYR A 25 26.83 -37.92 -11.25
C TYR A 25 26.54 -38.57 -12.63
N ASN A 26 27.50 -39.33 -13.13
CA ASN A 26 27.35 -39.99 -14.42
C ASN A 26 26.21 -41.01 -14.39
N GLY A 27 25.38 -41.05 -15.42
CA GLY A 27 24.25 -41.96 -15.48
C GLY A 27 23.27 -41.60 -16.60
N THR A 28 22.05 -42.06 -16.45
CA THR A 28 20.92 -41.68 -17.32
C THR A 28 20.64 -40.19 -17.20
N ARG A 29 20.08 -39.60 -18.26
CA ARG A 29 19.66 -38.20 -18.24
C ARG A 29 18.40 -38.07 -17.39
N GLU A 30 18.59 -37.86 -16.11
CA GLU A 30 17.53 -37.64 -15.15
C GLU A 30 17.75 -36.31 -14.40
N PHE A 31 16.69 -35.70 -14.00
CA PHE A 31 16.73 -34.44 -13.24
C PHE A 31 15.66 -34.49 -12.14
N ASP A 32 16.12 -34.60 -10.90
CA ASP A 32 15.26 -34.64 -9.72
C ASP A 32 15.29 -33.31 -8.99
N MET A 33 14.12 -32.89 -8.50
CA MET A 33 13.97 -31.67 -7.71
C MET A 33 13.24 -31.98 -6.41
N VAL A 34 13.87 -31.64 -5.28
CA VAL A 34 13.36 -31.86 -3.94
C VAL A 34 13.29 -30.56 -3.14
N GLY A 35 12.60 -30.53 -1.99
CA GLY A 35 12.47 -29.34 -1.15
C GLY A 35 11.13 -28.61 -1.31
N LEU A 36 10.02 -29.34 -1.51
CA LEU A 36 8.65 -28.83 -1.66
C LEU A 36 8.47 -27.81 -2.81
N PRO A 37 8.95 -28.12 -4.05
CA PRO A 37 8.71 -27.26 -5.20
C PRO A 37 7.23 -27.29 -5.61
N ASP A 38 6.65 -26.14 -5.99
CA ASP A 38 5.35 -26.07 -6.65
C ASP A 38 5.45 -26.54 -8.12
N ALA A 39 4.33 -26.46 -8.86
CA ALA A 39 4.31 -26.84 -10.27
C ALA A 39 5.26 -25.97 -11.11
N ALA A 40 5.28 -24.65 -10.89
CA ALA A 40 6.11 -23.72 -11.64
C ALA A 40 7.60 -23.93 -11.38
N VAL A 41 7.99 -24.27 -10.15
CA VAL A 41 9.38 -24.62 -9.80
C VAL A 41 9.76 -25.98 -10.42
N ARG A 42 8.85 -26.95 -10.50
CA ARG A 42 9.15 -28.23 -11.18
C ARG A 42 9.38 -28.05 -12.68
N GLU A 43 8.65 -27.14 -13.32
CA GLU A 43 8.83 -26.77 -14.72
C GLU A 43 10.17 -26.04 -14.98
N SER A 44 10.83 -25.50 -13.96
CA SER A 44 12.16 -24.88 -14.08
C SER A 44 13.17 -25.80 -14.73
N LYS A 45 13.08 -27.10 -14.49
CA LYS A 45 13.92 -28.13 -15.16
C LYS A 45 13.94 -27.94 -16.67
N ASP A 46 12.75 -27.90 -17.29
CA ASP A 46 12.66 -27.86 -18.76
C ASP A 46 13.05 -26.48 -19.30
N ARG A 47 12.73 -25.42 -18.61
CA ARG A 47 13.14 -24.05 -18.98
C ARG A 47 14.66 -23.90 -18.91
N VAL A 48 15.28 -24.28 -17.80
CA VAL A 48 16.73 -24.13 -17.57
C VAL A 48 17.52 -24.98 -18.58
N LEU A 49 17.15 -26.25 -18.74
CA LEU A 49 17.86 -27.13 -19.68
C LEU A 49 17.75 -26.63 -21.14
N SER A 50 16.57 -26.13 -21.53
CA SER A 50 16.36 -25.53 -22.85
C SER A 50 17.18 -24.25 -23.02
N ALA A 51 17.18 -23.36 -22.04
CA ALA A 51 17.94 -22.12 -22.02
C ALA A 51 19.45 -22.39 -22.17
N LEU A 52 19.99 -23.29 -21.36
CA LEU A 52 21.42 -23.67 -21.43
C LEU A 52 21.78 -24.26 -22.78
N LYS A 53 20.95 -25.13 -23.34
CA LYS A 53 21.18 -25.71 -24.67
C LYS A 53 21.17 -24.64 -25.76
N ASN A 54 20.21 -23.73 -25.75
CA ASN A 54 20.08 -22.65 -26.73
C ASN A 54 21.22 -21.63 -26.61
N CYS A 55 21.80 -21.47 -25.43
CA CYS A 55 23.00 -20.65 -25.20
C CYS A 55 24.30 -21.37 -25.53
N GLY A 56 24.25 -22.58 -26.12
CA GLY A 56 25.44 -23.34 -26.59
C GLY A 56 26.14 -24.16 -25.53
N PHE A 57 25.60 -24.30 -24.32
CA PHE A 57 26.18 -25.16 -23.29
C PHE A 57 25.87 -26.64 -23.55
N ARG A 58 26.89 -27.46 -23.40
CA ARG A 58 26.76 -28.93 -23.57
C ARG A 58 26.39 -29.53 -22.21
N TYR A 59 25.20 -30.12 -22.12
CA TYR A 59 24.76 -30.87 -20.94
C TYR A 59 25.09 -32.34 -21.13
N PRO A 60 25.91 -32.97 -20.26
CA PRO A 60 26.32 -34.36 -20.39
C PRO A 60 25.14 -35.31 -20.10
N ALA A 61 25.34 -36.61 -20.43
CA ALA A 61 24.48 -37.67 -19.94
C ALA A 61 24.78 -37.91 -18.45
N ALA A 62 24.02 -37.26 -17.59
CA ALA A 62 24.20 -37.27 -16.14
C ALA A 62 22.86 -37.21 -15.44
N HIS A 63 22.81 -37.79 -14.24
CA HIS A 63 21.74 -37.62 -13.30
C HIS A 63 22.04 -36.40 -12.43
N MET A 64 21.10 -35.47 -12.37
CA MET A 64 21.20 -34.26 -11.57
C MET A 64 20.11 -34.25 -10.49
N THR A 65 20.51 -33.90 -9.29
CA THR A 65 19.59 -33.67 -8.17
C THR A 65 19.76 -32.24 -7.68
N VAL A 66 18.65 -31.51 -7.59
CA VAL A 66 18.57 -30.16 -7.02
C VAL A 66 17.70 -30.18 -5.78
N ASN A 67 18.25 -29.74 -4.66
CA ASN A 67 17.54 -29.60 -3.40
C ASN A 67 17.36 -28.12 -3.07
N LEU A 68 16.13 -27.72 -2.70
CA LEU A 68 15.78 -26.35 -2.30
C LEU A 68 15.49 -26.32 -0.78
N ALA A 69 16.49 -26.02 0.02
CA ALA A 69 16.36 -25.92 1.47
C ALA A 69 15.86 -24.52 1.91
N PRO A 70 15.10 -24.41 3.02
CA PRO A 70 14.61 -25.47 3.90
C PRO A 70 13.38 -26.22 3.34
N ALA A 71 13.19 -27.46 3.73
CA ALA A 71 12.12 -28.32 3.20
C ALA A 71 10.74 -28.09 3.86
N ASP A 72 10.64 -27.25 4.87
CA ASP A 72 9.39 -26.90 5.56
C ASP A 72 8.64 -25.75 4.89
N ILE A 73 9.30 -24.97 4.03
CA ILE A 73 8.71 -23.86 3.29
C ILE A 73 8.48 -24.29 1.84
N LYS A 74 7.25 -24.12 1.34
CA LYS A 74 6.92 -24.35 -0.07
C LYS A 74 7.58 -23.28 -0.95
N LYS A 75 8.29 -23.70 -2.00
CA LYS A 75 8.89 -22.81 -2.97
C LYS A 75 7.93 -22.59 -4.11
N GLU A 76 7.66 -21.32 -4.42
CA GLU A 76 6.66 -20.92 -5.40
C GLU A 76 7.26 -20.02 -6.48
N GLY A 77 6.81 -20.24 -7.72
CA GLY A 77 7.16 -19.41 -8.87
C GLY A 77 8.51 -19.73 -9.53
N PRO A 78 8.77 -19.14 -10.70
CA PRO A 78 9.93 -19.46 -11.53
C PRO A 78 11.22 -18.74 -11.11
N ILE A 79 11.23 -18.07 -9.96
CA ILE A 79 12.35 -17.23 -9.49
C ILE A 79 13.65 -18.00 -9.25
N TYR A 80 13.58 -19.34 -9.17
CA TYR A 80 14.72 -20.21 -8.93
C TYR A 80 15.41 -20.69 -10.20
N ASP A 81 14.93 -20.33 -11.40
CA ASP A 81 15.54 -20.74 -12.67
C ASP A 81 17.00 -20.29 -12.76
N LEU A 82 17.26 -19.01 -12.40
CA LEU A 82 18.60 -18.44 -12.46
C LEU A 82 19.60 -19.14 -11.52
N PRO A 83 19.33 -19.35 -10.21
CA PRO A 83 20.25 -20.06 -9.33
C PRO A 83 20.42 -21.54 -9.71
N ILE A 84 19.39 -22.21 -10.25
CA ILE A 84 19.51 -23.55 -10.78
C ILE A 84 20.51 -23.58 -11.98
N ALA A 85 20.36 -22.63 -12.91
CA ALA A 85 21.27 -22.52 -14.06
C ALA A 85 22.70 -22.24 -13.62
N VAL A 86 22.93 -21.35 -12.64
CA VAL A 86 24.26 -21.07 -12.08
C VAL A 86 24.87 -22.30 -11.46
N ALA A 87 24.13 -23.06 -10.65
CA ALA A 87 24.61 -24.29 -10.03
C ALA A 87 25.03 -25.33 -11.10
N ILE A 88 24.22 -25.48 -12.14
CA ILE A 88 24.56 -26.37 -13.28
C ILE A 88 25.85 -25.91 -13.99
N LEU A 89 26.00 -24.61 -14.28
CA LEU A 89 27.17 -24.07 -14.94
C LEU A 89 28.46 -24.26 -14.11
N ILE A 90 28.36 -24.20 -12.78
CA ILE A 90 29.49 -24.50 -11.88
C ILE A 90 29.83 -26.01 -11.94
N LEU A 91 28.84 -26.89 -11.88
CA LEU A 91 29.03 -28.35 -12.00
C LEU A 91 29.67 -28.74 -13.35
N LEU A 92 29.36 -27.97 -14.40
CA LEU A 92 29.96 -28.13 -15.75
C LEU A 92 31.29 -27.40 -15.89
N ASN A 93 31.89 -26.85 -14.86
CA ASN A 93 33.12 -26.05 -14.87
C ASN A 93 33.10 -24.85 -15.86
N GLN A 94 31.90 -24.32 -16.14
CA GLN A 94 31.71 -23.12 -16.98
C GLN A 94 31.84 -21.83 -16.17
N ILE A 95 31.59 -21.91 -14.85
CA ILE A 95 31.81 -20.85 -13.87
C ILE A 95 32.80 -21.38 -12.84
N LYS A 96 33.88 -20.61 -12.59
CA LYS A 96 34.99 -21.02 -11.70
C LYS A 96 35.10 -20.14 -10.45
N SER A 97 34.38 -19.04 -10.37
CA SER A 97 34.45 -18.11 -9.26
C SER A 97 33.80 -18.67 -8.00
N ASN A 98 34.27 -18.20 -6.84
CA ASN A 98 33.60 -18.40 -5.58
C ASN A 98 32.34 -17.52 -5.53
N ILE A 99 31.20 -18.13 -5.21
CA ILE A 99 29.89 -17.47 -5.16
C ILE A 99 29.29 -17.46 -3.76
N SER A 100 30.08 -17.74 -2.73
CA SER A 100 29.59 -17.89 -1.34
C SER A 100 28.92 -16.63 -0.78
N ASP A 101 29.36 -15.44 -1.22
CA ASP A 101 28.82 -14.13 -0.85
C ASP A 101 27.83 -13.56 -1.90
N CYS A 102 27.47 -14.38 -2.89
CA CYS A 102 26.54 -14.03 -3.97
C CYS A 102 25.18 -14.71 -3.77
N ALA A 103 24.13 -14.05 -4.26
CA ALA A 103 22.81 -14.63 -4.40
C ALA A 103 22.25 -14.38 -5.81
N PHE A 104 21.33 -15.25 -6.24
CA PHE A 104 20.77 -15.24 -7.58
C PHE A 104 19.25 -15.41 -7.50
N ILE A 105 18.49 -14.56 -8.20
CA ILE A 105 17.03 -14.65 -8.34
C ILE A 105 16.64 -14.23 -9.77
N GLY A 106 15.75 -14.97 -10.40
CA GLY A 106 15.26 -14.62 -11.74
C GLY A 106 14.64 -15.80 -12.48
N GLU A 107 13.71 -15.50 -13.36
CA GLU A 107 13.10 -16.44 -14.30
C GLU A 107 13.92 -16.47 -15.60
N LEU A 108 14.08 -17.63 -16.20
CA LEU A 108 14.74 -17.78 -17.50
C LEU A 108 13.72 -18.01 -18.62
N SER A 109 13.89 -17.31 -19.72
CA SER A 109 13.27 -17.67 -20.99
C SER A 109 13.98 -18.88 -21.61
N LEU A 110 13.35 -19.52 -22.59
CA LEU A 110 13.98 -20.62 -23.32
C LEU A 110 15.21 -20.17 -24.16
N SER A 111 15.34 -18.86 -24.43
CA SER A 111 16.51 -18.27 -25.13
C SER A 111 17.65 -17.92 -24.17
N GLY A 112 17.46 -18.06 -22.84
CA GLY A 112 18.45 -17.72 -21.82
C GLY A 112 18.39 -16.26 -21.35
N GLU A 113 17.36 -15.48 -21.72
CA GLU A 113 17.09 -14.16 -21.21
C GLU A 113 16.56 -14.25 -19.78
N VAL A 114 16.94 -13.30 -18.94
CA VAL A 114 16.46 -13.19 -17.54
C VAL A 114 15.27 -12.25 -17.49
N ARG A 115 14.12 -12.78 -17.13
CA ARG A 115 12.85 -12.06 -17.07
C ARG A 115 12.59 -11.45 -15.71
N GLY A 116 11.92 -10.29 -15.69
CA GLY A 116 11.46 -9.62 -14.48
C GLY A 116 10.55 -10.50 -13.62
N ILE A 117 10.69 -10.36 -12.31
CA ILE A 117 9.95 -11.12 -11.29
C ILE A 117 9.33 -10.16 -10.27
N ASN A 118 8.36 -10.65 -9.50
CA ASN A 118 7.74 -9.87 -8.43
C ASN A 118 8.42 -10.13 -7.08
N GLY A 119 8.41 -9.13 -6.19
CA GLY A 119 8.89 -9.29 -4.82
C GLY A 119 10.41 -9.20 -4.67
N VAL A 120 11.11 -8.50 -5.57
CA VAL A 120 12.57 -8.36 -5.49
C VAL A 120 13.00 -7.59 -4.26
N LEU A 121 12.33 -6.48 -3.91
CA LEU A 121 12.71 -5.67 -2.77
C LEU A 121 12.75 -6.44 -1.44
N PRO A 122 11.72 -7.19 -1.01
CA PRO A 122 11.78 -7.99 0.22
C PRO A 122 12.85 -9.09 0.15
N MET A 123 13.14 -9.67 -1.03
CA MET A 123 14.20 -10.65 -1.20
C MET A 123 15.59 -10.03 -1.01
N VAL A 124 15.83 -8.83 -1.57
CA VAL A 124 17.11 -8.11 -1.43
C VAL A 124 17.32 -7.65 0.03
N ILE A 125 16.28 -7.17 0.70
CA ILE A 125 16.36 -6.83 2.13
C ILE A 125 16.78 -8.05 2.94
N LYS A 126 16.17 -9.21 2.68
CA LYS A 126 16.51 -10.46 3.37
C LYS A 126 17.92 -10.95 3.03
N ALA A 127 18.36 -10.78 1.79
CA ALA A 127 19.72 -11.13 1.39
C ALA A 127 20.76 -10.33 2.17
N LYS A 128 20.56 -9.02 2.34
CA LYS A 128 21.40 -8.16 3.18
C LYS A 128 21.42 -8.63 4.63
N GLU A 129 20.25 -8.94 5.24
CA GLU A 129 20.16 -9.46 6.61
C GLU A 129 20.93 -10.78 6.79
N CYS A 130 20.99 -11.60 5.74
CA CYS A 130 21.73 -12.86 5.73
C CYS A 130 23.24 -12.69 5.43
N GLY A 131 23.75 -11.45 5.29
CA GLY A 131 25.16 -11.16 5.04
C GLY A 131 25.63 -11.36 3.60
N ILE A 132 24.71 -11.47 2.64
CA ILE A 132 25.03 -11.50 1.20
C ILE A 132 25.56 -10.13 0.80
N LYS A 133 26.67 -10.12 0.06
CA LYS A 133 27.31 -8.87 -0.44
C LYS A 133 26.84 -8.50 -1.84
N LYS A 134 26.59 -9.49 -2.68
CA LYS A 134 26.24 -9.33 -4.09
C LYS A 134 24.99 -10.11 -4.44
N ILE A 135 24.03 -9.46 -5.07
CA ILE A 135 22.83 -10.14 -5.55
C ILE A 135 22.63 -9.85 -7.05
N TYR A 136 22.41 -10.92 -7.81
CA TYR A 136 22.14 -10.86 -9.25
C TYR A 136 20.63 -11.05 -9.46
N VAL A 137 20.02 -10.03 -10.08
CA VAL A 137 18.56 -9.94 -10.28
C VAL A 137 18.28 -9.64 -11.76
N PRO A 138 17.04 -9.84 -12.25
CA PRO A 138 16.68 -9.39 -13.58
C PRO A 138 16.94 -7.88 -13.74
N LYS A 139 17.42 -7.46 -14.89
CA LYS A 139 17.72 -6.03 -15.17
C LYS A 139 16.51 -5.13 -14.94
N ALA A 140 15.31 -5.61 -15.30
CA ALA A 140 14.05 -4.91 -15.06
C ALA A 140 13.78 -4.60 -13.58
N ASN A 141 14.34 -5.39 -12.65
CA ASN A 141 14.17 -5.21 -11.21
C ASN A 141 15.40 -4.60 -10.51
N ALA A 142 16.46 -4.30 -11.25
CA ALA A 142 17.73 -3.90 -10.63
C ALA A 142 17.62 -2.60 -9.84
N SER A 143 16.88 -1.62 -10.35
CA SER A 143 16.64 -0.34 -9.67
C SER A 143 15.79 -0.49 -8.40
N GLU A 144 14.83 -1.41 -8.39
CA GLU A 144 14.02 -1.77 -7.21
C GLU A 144 14.92 -2.34 -6.10
N GLY A 145 15.80 -3.29 -6.47
CA GLY A 145 16.73 -3.88 -5.52
C GLY A 145 17.79 -2.90 -5.00
N ALA A 146 18.26 -2.00 -5.84
CA ALA A 146 19.30 -1.02 -5.53
C ALA A 146 18.89 0.02 -4.47
N VAL A 147 17.61 0.09 -4.10
CA VAL A 147 17.12 0.94 -2.98
C VAL A 147 17.69 0.48 -1.64
N VAL A 148 18.12 -0.78 -1.54
CA VAL A 148 18.65 -1.36 -0.29
C VAL A 148 20.13 -1.05 -0.15
N ASP A 149 20.48 -0.13 0.75
CA ASP A 149 21.87 0.20 1.05
C ASP A 149 22.64 -1.00 1.66
N GLY A 150 23.93 -1.08 1.35
CA GLY A 150 24.83 -2.08 1.97
C GLY A 150 24.83 -3.46 1.33
N ILE A 151 24.22 -3.62 0.17
CA ILE A 151 24.32 -4.78 -0.72
C ILE A 151 24.48 -4.31 -2.17
N GLU A 152 25.37 -4.93 -2.93
CA GLU A 152 25.56 -4.63 -4.35
C GLU A 152 24.56 -5.41 -5.19
N VAL A 153 23.72 -4.70 -5.94
CA VAL A 153 22.69 -5.29 -6.81
C VAL A 153 23.13 -5.20 -8.26
N TYR A 154 23.13 -6.32 -8.95
CA TYR A 154 23.55 -6.41 -10.35
C TYR A 154 22.40 -6.85 -11.24
N GLY A 155 22.03 -6.02 -12.21
CA GLY A 155 21.00 -6.32 -13.20
C GLY A 155 21.53 -7.20 -14.32
N ILE A 156 20.84 -8.29 -14.63
CA ILE A 156 21.25 -9.28 -15.63
C ILE A 156 20.21 -9.37 -16.74
N ASP A 157 20.67 -9.27 -17.99
CA ASP A 157 19.83 -9.43 -19.19
C ASP A 157 19.71 -10.91 -19.62
N ASN A 158 20.81 -11.68 -19.51
CA ASN A 158 20.84 -13.08 -19.94
C ASN A 158 21.92 -13.90 -19.22
N ILE A 159 21.83 -15.22 -19.33
CA ILE A 159 22.73 -16.16 -18.65
C ILE A 159 24.19 -16.10 -19.14
N LEU A 160 24.42 -15.72 -20.40
CA LEU A 160 25.78 -15.59 -20.94
C LEU A 160 26.51 -14.41 -20.31
N GLN A 161 25.82 -13.27 -20.18
CA GLN A 161 26.30 -12.08 -19.47
C GLN A 161 26.67 -12.43 -18.03
N LEU A 162 25.78 -13.14 -17.32
CA LEU A 162 26.04 -13.55 -15.92
C LEU A 162 27.28 -14.44 -15.83
N LYS A 163 27.44 -15.42 -16.73
CA LYS A 163 28.65 -16.28 -16.80
C LYS A 163 29.90 -15.43 -16.98
N ASP A 164 29.88 -14.44 -17.88
CA ASP A 164 31.03 -13.59 -18.15
C ASP A 164 31.36 -12.67 -16.96
N TYR A 165 30.37 -12.19 -16.25
CA TYR A 165 30.54 -11.44 -14.96
C TYR A 165 31.18 -12.33 -13.89
N LEU A 166 30.64 -13.53 -13.70
CA LEU A 166 31.17 -14.47 -12.69
C LEU A 166 32.56 -15.00 -13.02
N ASN A 167 32.95 -15.06 -14.28
CA ASN A 167 34.30 -15.43 -14.70
C ASN A 167 35.26 -14.22 -14.83
N HIS A 168 34.84 -13.02 -14.41
CA HIS A 168 35.63 -11.79 -14.50
C HIS A 168 36.10 -11.44 -15.94
N ILE A 169 35.34 -11.86 -16.95
CA ILE A 169 35.56 -11.50 -18.37
C ILE A 169 35.01 -10.11 -18.63
N LEU A 170 33.88 -9.78 -18.00
CA LEU A 170 33.24 -8.46 -17.99
C LEU A 170 33.16 -7.98 -16.54
N GLU A 171 33.35 -6.69 -16.33
CA GLU A 171 33.12 -6.07 -15.00
C GLU A 171 31.68 -5.55 -14.90
N PRO A 172 30.84 -6.09 -13.99
CA PRO A 172 29.51 -5.57 -13.77
C PRO A 172 29.55 -4.25 -13.01
N ALA A 173 28.72 -3.31 -13.41
CA ALA A 173 28.46 -2.10 -12.60
C ALA A 173 27.24 -2.35 -11.68
N PRO A 174 27.33 -2.06 -10.37
CA PRO A 174 26.18 -2.15 -9.49
C PRO A 174 25.07 -1.20 -9.96
N ALA A 175 23.85 -1.68 -9.90
CA ALA A 175 22.69 -0.85 -10.18
C ALA A 175 22.58 0.29 -9.18
N LYS A 176 22.11 1.43 -9.64
CA LYS A 176 21.81 2.57 -8.78
C LYS A 176 20.29 2.64 -8.56
N PRO A 177 19.85 3.09 -7.37
CA PRO A 177 18.44 3.40 -7.18
C PRO A 177 18.00 4.37 -8.27
N ASN A 178 16.88 4.10 -8.89
CA ASN A 178 16.30 5.05 -9.82
C ASN A 178 15.66 6.17 -8.99
N THR A 179 16.45 7.16 -8.61
CA THR A 179 15.97 8.41 -8.05
C THR A 179 15.47 9.26 -9.20
N HIS A 180 14.38 8.82 -9.86
CA HIS A 180 13.71 9.71 -10.78
C HIS A 180 13.34 10.97 -10.02
N SER A 181 13.95 12.05 -10.45
CA SER A 181 13.54 13.41 -10.08
C SER A 181 12.04 13.50 -10.29
N PRO A 182 11.29 14.11 -9.36
CA PRO A 182 9.82 14.13 -9.42
C PRO A 182 9.21 14.74 -10.68
N THR A 183 9.99 15.03 -11.70
CA THR A 183 9.62 15.84 -12.87
C THR A 183 9.24 15.07 -14.11
N GLU A 184 9.53 13.75 -14.25
CA GLU A 184 9.36 13.14 -15.58
C GLU A 184 8.13 12.27 -15.80
N GLU A 185 7.44 11.76 -14.81
CA GLU A 185 6.11 11.13 -14.96
C GLU A 185 5.40 11.03 -13.59
N ARG A 186 5.15 12.16 -12.95
CA ARG A 186 4.12 12.16 -11.92
C ARG A 186 2.81 11.85 -12.63
N ASP A 187 2.16 10.75 -12.27
CA ASP A 187 0.71 10.64 -12.51
C ASP A 187 0.15 12.00 -12.12
N TYR A 188 -0.42 12.74 -13.06
CA TYR A 188 -0.90 14.11 -12.85
C TYR A 188 -1.84 14.13 -11.65
N ILE A 189 -1.36 14.64 -10.52
CA ILE A 189 -2.19 14.84 -9.34
C ILE A 189 -2.85 16.21 -9.52
N PRO A 190 -4.17 16.25 -9.69
CA PRO A 190 -4.87 17.51 -9.92
C PRO A 190 -4.80 18.41 -8.67
N ASP A 191 -4.67 19.72 -8.90
CA ASP A 191 -4.49 20.73 -7.86
C ASP A 191 -5.82 21.25 -7.30
N PHE A 192 -5.85 21.63 -6.00
CA PHE A 192 -7.02 22.20 -5.34
C PHE A 192 -7.40 23.58 -5.86
N SER A 193 -6.49 24.31 -6.52
CA SER A 193 -6.80 25.58 -7.22
C SER A 193 -7.84 25.42 -8.33
N GLN A 194 -8.00 24.21 -8.87
CA GLN A 194 -8.99 23.89 -9.86
C GLN A 194 -10.40 23.70 -9.28
N VAL A 195 -10.53 23.62 -7.95
CA VAL A 195 -11.82 23.49 -7.25
C VAL A 195 -12.34 24.87 -6.88
N LYS A 196 -13.45 25.26 -7.45
CA LYS A 196 -14.11 26.53 -7.16
C LYS A 196 -15.04 26.42 -5.97
N GLY A 197 -15.07 27.43 -5.09
CA GLY A 197 -15.90 27.41 -3.90
C GLY A 197 -15.56 26.29 -2.90
N GLN A 198 -16.59 25.80 -2.21
CA GLN A 198 -16.54 24.63 -1.30
C GLN A 198 -15.50 24.74 -0.17
N LEU A 199 -15.33 25.92 0.43
CA LEU A 199 -14.31 26.19 1.45
C LEU A 199 -14.42 25.27 2.66
N GLU A 200 -15.64 24.98 3.14
CA GLU A 200 -15.88 24.07 4.27
C GLU A 200 -15.40 22.65 3.96
N VAL A 201 -15.60 22.17 2.73
CA VAL A 201 -15.17 20.84 2.31
C VAL A 201 -13.65 20.79 2.18
N LYS A 202 -13.03 21.85 1.64
CA LYS A 202 -11.55 21.97 1.56
C LYS A 202 -10.94 21.95 2.96
N ARG A 203 -11.53 22.69 3.92
CA ARG A 203 -11.09 22.71 5.32
C ARG A 203 -11.23 21.31 5.96
N ALA A 204 -12.34 20.62 5.74
CA ALA A 204 -12.53 19.25 6.23
C ALA A 204 -11.48 18.27 5.65
N LEU A 205 -11.12 18.40 4.36
CA LEU A 205 -10.10 17.60 3.72
C LEU A 205 -8.69 17.93 4.20
N GLU A 206 -8.40 19.21 4.49
CA GLU A 206 -7.15 19.64 5.13
C GLU A 206 -6.98 19.01 6.51
N ILE A 207 -8.00 19.07 7.36
CA ILE A 207 -7.98 18.44 8.69
C ILE A 207 -7.79 16.92 8.56
N ALA A 208 -8.54 16.30 7.63
CA ALA A 208 -8.43 14.88 7.39
C ALA A 208 -7.01 14.48 6.93
N ALA A 209 -6.39 15.25 6.04
CA ALA A 209 -5.03 15.03 5.57
C ALA A 209 -3.98 15.24 6.67
N ALA A 210 -4.11 16.31 7.46
CA ALA A 210 -3.21 16.64 8.56
C ALA A 210 -3.22 15.58 9.67
N GLY A 211 -4.41 15.06 10.03
CA GLY A 211 -4.59 14.09 11.12
C GLY A 211 -4.62 12.63 10.67
N GLY A 212 -4.74 12.34 9.38
CA GLY A 212 -4.96 10.99 8.86
C GLY A 212 -6.38 10.47 9.12
N HIS A 213 -7.37 11.37 9.23
CA HIS A 213 -8.76 11.04 9.55
C HIS A 213 -9.52 10.48 8.35
N ASN A 214 -10.38 9.50 8.60
CA ASN A 214 -11.32 9.00 7.59
C ASN A 214 -12.47 9.99 7.40
N ILE A 215 -12.83 10.26 6.15
CA ILE A 215 -13.82 11.26 5.78
C ILE A 215 -14.92 10.71 4.89
N LEU A 216 -16.17 11.08 5.16
CA LEU A 216 -17.34 10.77 4.36
C LEU A 216 -17.91 12.03 3.73
N LEU A 217 -17.92 12.08 2.39
CA LEU A 217 -18.47 13.16 1.58
C LEU A 217 -19.90 12.84 1.17
N ILE A 218 -20.88 13.66 1.58
CA ILE A 218 -22.29 13.47 1.28
C ILE A 218 -22.80 14.64 0.44
N GLY A 219 -23.43 14.38 -0.70
CA GLY A 219 -23.96 15.48 -1.52
C GLY A 219 -24.65 15.00 -2.79
N PRO A 220 -25.35 15.89 -3.51
CA PRO A 220 -26.08 15.56 -4.72
C PRO A 220 -25.14 15.10 -5.85
N PRO A 221 -25.67 14.43 -6.88
CA PRO A 221 -24.91 14.10 -8.10
C PRO A 221 -24.33 15.38 -8.73
N GLY A 222 -23.09 15.32 -9.20
CA GLY A 222 -22.42 16.46 -9.82
C GLY A 222 -21.88 17.53 -8.86
N SER A 223 -21.94 17.33 -7.53
CA SER A 223 -21.39 18.29 -6.56
C SER A 223 -19.84 18.27 -6.47
N GLY A 224 -19.15 17.42 -7.22
CA GLY A 224 -17.68 17.41 -7.26
C GLY A 224 -16.99 16.50 -6.23
N LYS A 225 -17.71 15.60 -5.53
CA LYS A 225 -17.15 14.69 -4.52
C LYS A 225 -15.94 13.89 -5.01
N SER A 226 -16.08 13.22 -6.14
CA SER A 226 -14.99 12.41 -6.73
C SER A 226 -13.84 13.29 -7.24
N MET A 227 -14.14 14.52 -7.67
CA MET A 227 -13.14 15.52 -8.07
C MET A 227 -12.30 15.98 -6.86
N LEU A 228 -12.94 16.23 -5.72
CA LEU A 228 -12.27 16.58 -4.46
C LEU A 228 -11.40 15.42 -3.95
N ALA A 229 -11.96 14.20 -3.91
CA ALA A 229 -11.25 13.02 -3.43
C ALA A 229 -9.96 12.74 -4.22
N LYS A 230 -9.97 12.88 -5.54
CA LYS A 230 -8.79 12.69 -6.41
C LYS A 230 -7.67 13.70 -6.15
N ARG A 231 -7.96 14.81 -5.46
CA ARG A 231 -6.98 15.84 -5.11
C ARG A 231 -6.36 15.63 -3.73
N VAL A 232 -6.96 14.77 -2.89
CA VAL A 232 -6.44 14.51 -1.54
C VAL A 232 -4.95 14.14 -1.52
N PRO A 233 -4.42 13.31 -2.44
CA PRO A 233 -2.99 13.00 -2.46
C PRO A 233 -2.08 14.24 -2.58
N SER A 234 -2.56 15.33 -3.19
CA SER A 234 -1.77 16.56 -3.37
C SER A 234 -1.55 17.36 -2.09
N ILE A 235 -2.36 17.10 -1.05
CA ILE A 235 -2.29 17.79 0.25
C ILE A 235 -1.83 16.88 1.39
N LEU A 236 -1.61 15.59 1.12
CA LEU A 236 -1.09 14.67 2.13
C LEU A 236 0.38 14.98 2.44
N PRO A 237 0.80 14.85 3.71
CA PRO A 237 2.20 14.92 4.11
C PRO A 237 3.06 13.88 3.39
N ASP A 238 4.33 14.25 3.12
CA ASP A 238 5.26 13.35 2.47
C ASP A 238 5.51 12.07 3.30
N MET A 239 5.77 10.96 2.59
CA MET A 239 6.11 9.70 3.25
C MET A 239 7.50 9.74 3.86
N SER A 240 7.68 9.11 5.02
CA SER A 240 9.00 8.79 5.54
C SER A 240 9.66 7.71 4.67
N PHE A 241 10.98 7.55 4.81
CA PHE A 241 11.70 6.50 4.08
C PHE A 241 11.16 5.10 4.40
N ASP A 242 10.82 4.84 5.66
CA ASP A 242 10.23 3.56 6.08
C ASP A 242 8.84 3.33 5.47
N GLU A 243 8.00 4.38 5.41
CA GLU A 243 6.71 4.32 4.71
C GLU A 243 6.88 4.05 3.21
N MET A 244 7.89 4.64 2.57
CA MET A 244 8.20 4.40 1.15
C MET A 244 8.62 2.95 0.91
N ILE A 245 9.51 2.40 1.75
CA ILE A 245 9.95 1.00 1.67
C ILE A 245 8.78 0.04 1.87
N GLU A 246 7.96 0.26 2.90
CA GLU A 246 6.81 -0.59 3.19
C GLU A 246 5.81 -0.59 2.04
N THR A 247 5.49 0.59 1.50
CA THR A 247 4.59 0.76 0.34
C THR A 247 5.17 0.06 -0.89
N THR A 248 6.45 0.26 -1.17
CA THR A 248 7.12 -0.36 -2.31
C THR A 248 7.15 -1.89 -2.19
N LYS A 249 7.39 -2.45 -0.99
CA LYS A 249 7.30 -3.90 -0.75
C LYS A 249 5.94 -4.48 -1.16
N ILE A 250 4.84 -3.84 -0.75
CA ILE A 250 3.49 -4.30 -1.08
C ILE A 250 3.27 -4.32 -2.58
N HIS A 251 3.65 -3.23 -3.25
CA HIS A 251 3.49 -3.10 -4.71
C HIS A 251 4.41 -4.03 -5.49
N SER A 252 5.62 -4.29 -5.00
CA SER A 252 6.57 -5.27 -5.54
C SER A 252 5.96 -6.69 -5.52
N ILE A 253 5.45 -7.12 -4.37
CA ILE A 253 4.81 -8.43 -4.18
C ILE A 253 3.55 -8.56 -5.04
N ALA A 254 2.78 -7.50 -5.17
CA ALA A 254 1.58 -7.48 -6.01
C ALA A 254 1.89 -7.49 -7.51
N GLY A 255 3.11 -7.18 -7.92
CA GLY A 255 3.49 -6.99 -9.33
C GLY A 255 2.85 -5.74 -9.95
N THR A 256 2.63 -4.70 -9.13
CA THR A 256 1.97 -3.44 -9.54
C THR A 256 2.91 -2.24 -9.52
N LEU A 257 4.22 -2.46 -9.36
CA LEU A 257 5.21 -1.40 -9.53
C LEU A 257 5.18 -0.92 -10.98
N LYS A 258 4.84 0.35 -11.18
CA LYS A 258 4.79 0.97 -12.51
C LYS A 258 6.18 1.41 -13.01
N HIS A 259 7.09 1.70 -12.07
CA HIS A 259 8.44 2.20 -12.31
C HIS A 259 9.45 1.40 -11.50
N ASP A 260 10.64 1.25 -12.07
CA ASP A 260 11.75 0.56 -11.42
C ASP A 260 12.33 1.43 -10.30
N GLY A 261 11.83 1.32 -9.10
CA GLY A 261 12.37 2.09 -7.99
C GLY A 261 11.43 2.22 -6.78
N LEU A 262 11.72 3.22 -5.95
CA LEU A 262 10.99 3.50 -4.74
C LEU A 262 9.71 4.29 -5.03
N ILE A 263 8.58 3.89 -4.46
CA ILE A 263 7.35 4.66 -4.47
C ILE A 263 7.51 5.83 -3.49
N THR A 264 7.60 7.04 -4.02
CA THR A 264 7.79 8.27 -3.23
C THR A 264 6.51 9.06 -3.00
N THR A 265 5.44 8.75 -3.75
CA THR A 265 4.13 9.41 -3.64
C THR A 265 3.12 8.49 -2.96
N ARG A 266 2.25 9.07 -2.11
CA ARG A 266 1.22 8.29 -1.43
C ARG A 266 0.24 7.66 -2.43
N PRO A 267 0.01 6.34 -2.37
CA PRO A 267 -0.90 5.67 -3.28
C PRO A 267 -2.33 6.21 -3.20
N PHE A 268 -3.00 6.28 -4.35
CA PHE A 268 -4.42 6.55 -4.44
C PHE A 268 -5.12 5.37 -5.12
N ARG A 269 -5.92 4.63 -4.35
CA ARG A 269 -6.67 3.47 -4.86
C ARG A 269 -8.15 3.78 -4.88
N SER A 270 -8.80 3.52 -6.00
CA SER A 270 -10.23 3.80 -6.20
C SER A 270 -10.89 2.57 -6.84
N PRO A 271 -11.15 1.50 -6.06
CA PRO A 271 -11.82 0.33 -6.59
C PRO A 271 -13.27 0.65 -6.95
N HIS A 272 -13.75 0.05 -8.03
CA HIS A 272 -15.16 0.16 -8.42
C HIS A 272 -16.05 -0.55 -7.39
N HIS A 273 -17.28 -0.09 -7.18
CA HIS A 273 -18.20 -0.67 -6.18
C HIS A 273 -18.55 -2.15 -6.41
N THR A 274 -18.29 -2.69 -7.62
CA THR A 274 -18.44 -4.13 -7.93
C THR A 274 -17.26 -4.98 -7.49
N VAL A 275 -16.25 -4.42 -6.84
CA VAL A 275 -15.09 -5.16 -6.33
C VAL A 275 -15.53 -6.29 -5.39
N THR A 276 -14.91 -7.45 -5.55
CA THR A 276 -15.18 -8.59 -4.67
C THR A 276 -14.50 -8.41 -3.30
N PRO A 277 -14.99 -9.05 -2.22
CA PRO A 277 -14.31 -9.04 -0.92
C PRO A 277 -12.83 -9.47 -1.00
N VAL A 278 -12.51 -10.42 -1.88
CA VAL A 278 -11.13 -10.88 -2.13
C VAL A 278 -10.32 -9.82 -2.87
N GLY A 279 -10.89 -9.15 -3.87
CA GLY A 279 -10.23 -8.04 -4.57
C GLY A 279 -9.93 -6.89 -3.63
N LEU A 280 -10.85 -6.58 -2.70
CA LEU A 280 -10.68 -5.50 -1.74
C LEU A 280 -9.67 -5.85 -0.63
N GLY A 281 -9.84 -7.00 0.02
CA GLY A 281 -9.03 -7.40 1.18
C GLY A 281 -7.77 -8.19 0.84
N GLY A 282 -7.74 -8.80 -0.33
CA GLY A 282 -6.66 -9.69 -0.74
C GLY A 282 -7.02 -11.17 -0.64
N GLY A 283 -6.21 -12.01 -1.23
CA GLY A 283 -6.39 -13.46 -1.30
C GLY A 283 -5.78 -14.06 -2.56
N GLY A 284 -6.23 -15.25 -2.94
CA GLY A 284 -5.76 -15.96 -4.14
C GLY A 284 -5.99 -17.45 -4.02
N THR A 285 -5.90 -18.21 -5.12
CA THR A 285 -6.03 -19.68 -5.14
C THR A 285 -4.69 -20.41 -4.97
N GLY A 286 -3.58 -19.68 -4.99
CA GLY A 286 -2.20 -20.15 -4.73
C GLY A 286 -1.54 -19.23 -3.71
N THR A 287 -0.59 -18.43 -4.14
CA THR A 287 0.05 -17.39 -3.33
C THR A 287 -0.98 -16.34 -2.89
N ILE A 288 -0.97 -15.98 -1.60
CA ILE A 288 -1.81 -14.91 -1.07
C ILE A 288 -1.28 -13.57 -1.59
N ARG A 289 -2.13 -12.85 -2.32
CA ARG A 289 -1.80 -11.52 -2.86
C ARG A 289 -2.49 -10.41 -2.07
N PRO A 290 -1.85 -9.24 -1.91
CA PRO A 290 -2.49 -8.08 -1.29
C PRO A 290 -3.65 -7.57 -2.13
N GLY A 291 -4.72 -7.10 -1.46
CA GLY A 291 -5.87 -6.46 -2.10
C GLY A 291 -5.75 -4.93 -2.16
N GLU A 292 -6.81 -4.27 -2.66
CA GLU A 292 -6.85 -2.81 -2.82
C GLU A 292 -6.58 -2.05 -1.52
N VAL A 293 -7.01 -2.60 -0.38
CA VAL A 293 -6.76 -2.01 0.95
C VAL A 293 -5.26 -1.97 1.26
N SER A 294 -4.55 -3.08 1.02
CA SER A 294 -3.10 -3.13 1.23
C SER A 294 -2.34 -2.30 0.18
N LEU A 295 -2.81 -2.27 -1.07
CA LEU A 295 -2.24 -1.42 -2.12
C LEU A 295 -2.42 0.08 -1.85
N ALA A 296 -3.37 0.46 -0.99
CA ALA A 296 -3.57 1.82 -0.52
C ALA A 296 -2.73 2.16 0.71
N ASN A 297 -1.88 1.25 1.20
CA ASN A 297 -1.08 1.46 2.42
C ASN A 297 -0.29 2.77 2.35
N ASN A 298 -0.26 3.51 3.45
CA ASN A 298 0.32 4.86 3.57
C ASN A 298 -0.26 5.91 2.60
N GLY A 299 -1.45 5.65 2.05
CA GLY A 299 -2.13 6.49 1.08
C GLY A 299 -3.64 6.58 1.29
N VAL A 300 -4.37 6.74 0.19
CA VAL A 300 -5.82 6.96 0.16
C VAL A 300 -6.54 5.77 -0.47
N LEU A 301 -7.54 5.26 0.24
CA LEU A 301 -8.55 4.36 -0.32
C LEU A 301 -9.83 5.19 -0.56
N PHE A 302 -10.14 5.46 -1.83
CA PHE A 302 -11.34 6.18 -2.22
C PHE A 302 -12.46 5.22 -2.59
N LEU A 303 -13.61 5.35 -1.91
CA LEU A 303 -14.80 4.54 -2.11
C LEU A 303 -15.92 5.44 -2.63
N ASP A 304 -16.08 5.51 -3.95
CA ASP A 304 -17.19 6.24 -4.57
C ASP A 304 -18.48 5.43 -4.51
N GLU A 305 -19.62 6.10 -4.40
CA GLU A 305 -20.93 5.45 -4.30
C GLU A 305 -20.99 4.41 -3.17
N LEU A 306 -20.49 4.76 -1.98
CA LEU A 306 -20.32 3.85 -0.83
C LEU A 306 -21.52 2.90 -0.58
N PRO A 307 -22.80 3.31 -0.65
CA PRO A 307 -23.94 2.41 -0.44
C PRO A 307 -24.13 1.38 -1.56
N GLU A 308 -23.44 1.48 -2.70
CA GLU A 308 -23.56 0.52 -3.81
C GLU A 308 -22.59 -0.66 -3.70
N PHE A 309 -21.61 -0.57 -2.83
CA PHE A 309 -20.75 -1.72 -2.49
C PHE A 309 -21.55 -2.84 -1.85
N SER A 310 -21.16 -4.09 -2.11
CA SER A 310 -21.76 -5.22 -1.41
C SER A 310 -21.46 -5.13 0.09
N ARG A 311 -22.43 -5.55 0.91
CA ARG A 311 -22.27 -5.54 2.38
C ARG A 311 -21.05 -6.35 2.83
N THR A 312 -20.79 -7.47 2.18
CA THR A 312 -19.64 -8.33 2.46
C THR A 312 -18.31 -7.65 2.15
N ALA A 313 -18.23 -6.85 1.08
CA ALA A 313 -17.04 -6.07 0.76
C ALA A 313 -16.81 -4.97 1.81
N LEU A 314 -17.86 -4.24 2.22
CA LEU A 314 -17.75 -3.22 3.25
C LEU A 314 -17.34 -3.75 4.63
N GLU A 315 -17.77 -4.97 4.99
CA GLU A 315 -17.38 -5.60 6.27
C GLU A 315 -15.88 -5.94 6.31
N VAL A 316 -15.24 -6.22 5.16
CA VAL A 316 -13.79 -6.45 5.08
C VAL A 316 -12.99 -5.21 5.52
N LEU A 317 -13.51 -4.00 5.33
CA LEU A 317 -12.83 -2.75 5.70
C LEU A 317 -12.74 -2.51 7.22
N ARG A 318 -13.55 -3.21 8.02
CA ARG A 318 -13.64 -2.95 9.47
C ARG A 318 -12.32 -3.21 10.19
N GLN A 319 -11.68 -4.32 9.90
CA GLN A 319 -10.40 -4.68 10.51
C GLN A 319 -9.26 -3.74 10.07
N PRO A 320 -9.01 -3.50 8.77
CA PRO A 320 -7.93 -2.61 8.33
C PRO A 320 -8.05 -1.18 8.89
N ILE A 321 -9.26 -0.64 8.97
CA ILE A 321 -9.46 0.72 9.49
C ILE A 321 -9.17 0.79 10.99
N GLU A 322 -9.43 -0.26 11.75
CA GLU A 322 -9.25 -0.30 13.21
C GLU A 322 -7.83 -0.71 13.60
N ASP A 323 -7.33 -1.80 13.01
CA ASP A 323 -6.07 -2.45 13.38
C ASP A 323 -4.87 -1.94 12.54
N GLY A 324 -5.10 -1.19 11.45
CA GLY A 324 -4.06 -0.79 10.51
C GLY A 324 -3.38 -1.95 9.77
N SER A 325 -4.02 -3.13 9.79
CA SER A 325 -3.53 -4.35 9.14
C SER A 325 -4.67 -5.26 8.74
N ILE A 326 -4.45 -6.11 7.73
CA ILE A 326 -5.39 -7.15 7.33
C ILE A 326 -4.72 -8.51 7.33
N THR A 327 -5.35 -9.46 8.00
CA THR A 327 -4.87 -10.84 8.05
C THR A 327 -5.71 -11.73 7.16
N ILE A 328 -5.06 -12.36 6.19
CA ILE A 328 -5.66 -13.31 5.26
C ILE A 328 -5.24 -14.71 5.68
N SER A 329 -6.22 -15.53 6.05
CA SER A 329 -5.99 -16.94 6.42
C SER A 329 -6.57 -17.86 5.36
N ARG A 330 -5.76 -18.81 4.88
CA ARG A 330 -6.12 -19.87 3.96
C ARG A 330 -5.55 -21.19 4.43
N ALA A 331 -6.04 -22.31 3.89
CA ALA A 331 -5.56 -23.63 4.28
C ALA A 331 -4.02 -23.73 4.21
N GLY A 332 -3.37 -23.78 5.38
CA GLY A 332 -1.92 -23.89 5.53
C GLY A 332 -1.12 -22.60 5.41
N GLN A 333 -1.74 -21.45 5.13
CA GLN A 333 -1.03 -20.17 5.01
C GLN A 333 -1.77 -19.04 5.74
N LYS A 334 -1.04 -18.21 6.45
CA LYS A 334 -1.53 -16.98 7.09
C LYS A 334 -0.59 -15.84 6.71
N CYS A 335 -1.15 -14.78 6.15
CA CYS A 335 -0.39 -13.59 5.78
C CYS A 335 -1.06 -12.34 6.35
N THR A 336 -0.27 -11.45 6.92
CA THR A 336 -0.74 -10.15 7.40
C THR A 336 -0.08 -9.05 6.57
N TYR A 337 -0.90 -8.19 5.98
CA TYR A 337 -0.46 -7.02 5.26
C TYR A 337 -0.75 -5.75 6.06
N PRO A 338 0.15 -4.77 6.09
CA PRO A 338 -0.13 -3.47 6.67
C PRO A 338 -1.16 -2.72 5.82
N CYS A 339 -1.99 -1.92 6.48
CA CYS A 339 -3.08 -1.15 5.87
C CYS A 339 -3.24 0.19 6.58
N SER A 340 -2.16 0.97 6.64
CA SER A 340 -2.19 2.33 7.17
C SER A 340 -2.85 3.26 6.15
N ILE A 341 -4.18 3.20 6.04
CA ILE A 341 -4.96 3.90 5.01
C ILE A 341 -5.73 5.08 5.57
N MET A 342 -5.90 6.12 4.76
CA MET A 342 -6.92 7.14 4.92
C MET A 342 -8.09 6.78 4.00
N VAL A 343 -9.26 6.52 4.58
CA VAL A 343 -10.46 6.22 3.80
C VAL A 343 -11.19 7.52 3.49
N VAL A 344 -11.32 7.80 2.20
CA VAL A 344 -12.20 8.86 1.68
C VAL A 344 -13.39 8.17 1.03
N ALA A 345 -14.58 8.40 1.54
CA ALA A 345 -15.79 7.82 0.95
C ALA A 345 -16.71 8.91 0.42
N ALA A 346 -17.42 8.61 -0.65
CA ALA A 346 -18.42 9.51 -1.22
C ALA A 346 -19.77 8.80 -1.37
N MET A 347 -20.85 9.51 -1.10
CA MET A 347 -22.20 9.00 -1.31
C MET A 347 -23.19 10.10 -1.64
N ASN A 348 -24.30 9.72 -2.24
CA ASN A 348 -25.46 10.56 -2.38
C ASN A 348 -26.34 10.45 -1.11
N PRO A 349 -27.13 11.48 -0.73
CA PRO A 349 -27.99 11.45 0.44
C PRO A 349 -29.18 10.48 0.32
N CYS A 350 -29.52 10.05 -0.90
CA CYS A 350 -30.60 9.11 -1.19
C CYS A 350 -30.44 8.56 -2.61
N PRO A 351 -31.23 7.56 -3.07
CA PRO A 351 -31.13 7.00 -4.42
C PRO A 351 -31.30 8.02 -5.55
N CYS A 352 -32.15 9.06 -5.39
CA CYS A 352 -32.26 10.12 -6.42
C CYS A 352 -31.20 11.21 -6.26
N GLY A 353 -30.51 11.26 -5.11
CA GLY A 353 -29.44 12.21 -4.81
C GLY A 353 -29.85 13.57 -4.24
N TYR A 354 -31.14 13.83 -4.06
CA TYR A 354 -31.64 15.19 -3.73
C TYR A 354 -32.35 15.28 -2.36
N TYR A 355 -32.16 14.33 -1.48
CA TYR A 355 -32.71 14.40 -0.12
C TYR A 355 -32.02 15.51 0.69
N GLY A 356 -32.82 16.50 1.15
CA GLY A 356 -32.32 17.67 1.85
C GLY A 356 -31.74 18.76 0.94
N ASP A 357 -31.80 18.63 -0.39
CA ASP A 357 -31.34 19.65 -1.33
C ASP A 357 -32.30 20.84 -1.36
N PRO A 358 -31.82 22.09 -1.19
CA PRO A 358 -32.67 23.28 -1.18
C PRO A 358 -33.20 23.66 -2.56
N THR A 359 -32.53 23.21 -3.64
CA THR A 359 -32.85 23.63 -5.01
C THR A 359 -33.72 22.62 -5.76
N ARG A 360 -33.63 21.35 -5.40
CA ARG A 360 -34.34 20.26 -6.09
C ARG A 360 -35.05 19.32 -5.12
N LYS A 361 -36.33 19.09 -5.34
CA LYS A 361 -37.14 18.22 -4.47
C LYS A 361 -36.79 16.76 -4.65
N CYS A 362 -36.56 16.06 -3.53
CA CYS A 362 -36.39 14.61 -3.49
C CYS A 362 -37.67 13.88 -3.90
N THR A 363 -37.55 12.84 -4.73
CA THR A 363 -38.66 12.00 -5.21
C THR A 363 -38.72 10.63 -4.50
N CYS A 364 -37.80 10.35 -3.59
CA CYS A 364 -37.74 9.07 -2.88
C CYS A 364 -38.75 9.03 -1.72
N SER A 365 -39.37 7.87 -1.49
CA SER A 365 -40.13 7.62 -0.27
C SER A 365 -39.18 7.46 0.92
N GLU A 366 -39.63 7.77 2.13
CA GLU A 366 -38.84 7.61 3.37
C GLU A 366 -38.30 6.18 3.55
N GLN A 367 -39.11 5.18 3.20
CA GLN A 367 -38.66 3.76 3.26
C GLN A 367 -37.50 3.48 2.29
N LYS A 368 -37.51 4.07 1.08
CA LYS A 368 -36.40 3.93 0.13
C LYS A 368 -35.14 4.60 0.63
N ILE A 369 -35.27 5.81 1.22
CA ILE A 369 -34.15 6.53 1.83
C ILE A 369 -33.55 5.71 2.97
N LYS A 370 -34.35 5.27 3.92
CA LYS A 370 -33.90 4.44 5.07
C LYS A 370 -33.22 3.15 4.60
N ARG A 371 -33.78 2.47 3.61
CA ARG A 371 -33.17 1.23 3.05
C ARG A 371 -31.82 1.51 2.39
N TYR A 372 -31.67 2.64 1.70
CA TYR A 372 -30.43 3.04 1.06
C TYR A 372 -29.35 3.38 2.09
N LEU A 373 -29.66 4.22 3.08
CA LEU A 373 -28.73 4.61 4.14
C LEU A 373 -28.31 3.40 5.02
N ASN A 374 -29.24 2.48 5.29
CA ASN A 374 -28.97 1.27 6.09
C ASN A 374 -28.11 0.22 5.36
N ARG A 375 -27.73 0.42 4.10
CA ARG A 375 -26.70 -0.42 3.44
C ARG A 375 -25.33 -0.25 4.10
N ILE A 376 -25.06 0.93 4.66
CA ILE A 376 -23.86 1.17 5.45
C ILE A 376 -24.17 0.81 6.89
N SER A 377 -23.38 -0.10 7.47
CA SER A 377 -23.57 -0.50 8.86
C SER A 377 -23.15 0.62 9.82
N GLY A 378 -23.88 0.78 10.94
CA GLY A 378 -23.52 1.75 11.99
C GLY A 378 -22.06 1.63 12.43
N PRO A 379 -21.56 0.41 12.71
CA PRO A 379 -20.13 0.22 13.04
C PRO A 379 -19.14 0.69 11.97
N LEU A 380 -19.50 0.68 10.68
CA LEU A 380 -18.65 1.25 9.64
C LEU A 380 -18.73 2.78 9.60
N LEU A 381 -19.92 3.34 9.77
CA LEU A 381 -20.11 4.80 9.90
C LEU A 381 -19.33 5.38 11.08
N ASP A 382 -19.32 4.68 12.20
CA ASP A 382 -18.53 5.04 13.36
C ASP A 382 -17.02 5.12 13.05
N ARG A 383 -16.51 4.57 11.96
CA ARG A 383 -15.10 4.61 11.57
C ARG A 383 -14.73 5.80 10.69
N PHE A 384 -15.70 6.58 10.26
CA PHE A 384 -15.45 7.88 9.65
C PHE A 384 -15.43 8.94 10.74
N ASP A 385 -14.32 9.68 10.85
CA ASP A 385 -14.14 10.69 11.88
C ASP A 385 -14.85 12.00 11.50
N ILE A 386 -14.85 12.29 10.19
CA ILE A 386 -15.37 13.52 9.59
C ILE A 386 -16.50 13.19 8.62
N HIS A 387 -17.66 13.78 8.81
CA HIS A 387 -18.77 13.77 7.86
C HIS A 387 -19.00 15.18 7.34
N VAL A 388 -18.94 15.38 6.03
CA VAL A 388 -19.09 16.71 5.42
C VAL A 388 -20.11 16.71 4.29
N GLU A 389 -20.96 17.70 4.26
CA GLU A 389 -21.90 17.92 3.16
C GLU A 389 -21.20 18.67 2.02
N VAL A 390 -21.31 18.14 0.81
CA VAL A 390 -20.74 18.74 -0.40
C VAL A 390 -21.89 19.34 -1.21
N PRO A 391 -22.19 20.65 -1.05
CA PRO A 391 -23.28 21.30 -1.75
C PRO A 391 -22.97 21.42 -3.26
N ALA A 392 -24.02 21.60 -4.06
CA ALA A 392 -23.84 21.99 -5.46
C ALA A 392 -23.17 23.37 -5.53
N VAL A 393 -22.18 23.53 -6.38
CA VAL A 393 -21.47 24.81 -6.57
C VAL A 393 -22.40 25.82 -7.24
N LYS A 394 -22.47 27.01 -6.69
CA LYS A 394 -23.28 28.10 -7.26
C LYS A 394 -22.59 28.70 -8.49
N PHE A 395 -23.38 29.23 -9.41
CA PHE A 395 -22.86 29.79 -10.66
C PHE A 395 -21.89 30.95 -10.42
N GLU A 396 -22.14 31.76 -9.39
CA GLU A 396 -21.29 32.88 -8.97
C GLU A 396 -19.89 32.39 -8.56
N GLU A 397 -19.83 31.30 -7.77
CA GLU A 397 -18.58 30.67 -7.31
C GLU A 397 -17.75 30.09 -8.46
N LEU A 398 -18.41 29.62 -9.52
CA LEU A 398 -17.72 29.10 -10.72
C LEU A 398 -16.97 30.19 -11.49
N ARG A 399 -17.47 31.44 -11.44
CA ARG A 399 -16.86 32.60 -12.12
C ARG A 399 -15.77 33.28 -11.32
N ASP A 400 -15.78 33.11 -9.98
CA ASP A 400 -14.78 33.71 -9.13
C ASP A 400 -13.41 33.02 -9.29
N ALA A 401 -12.51 33.72 -9.95
CA ALA A 401 -11.14 33.21 -10.19
C ALA A 401 -10.18 33.57 -9.05
N SER A 402 -10.58 34.45 -8.10
CA SER A 402 -9.67 35.10 -7.17
C SER A 402 -9.37 34.32 -5.88
N SER A 403 -10.09 33.24 -5.58
CA SER A 403 -10.04 32.61 -4.25
C SER A 403 -9.66 31.12 -4.21
N ALA A 404 -9.15 30.58 -5.30
CA ALA A 404 -8.82 29.14 -5.32
C ALA A 404 -7.42 28.90 -4.73
N GLU A 405 -7.36 28.56 -3.45
CA GLU A 405 -6.14 28.16 -2.75
C GLU A 405 -5.49 26.95 -3.44
N CYS A 406 -4.18 26.97 -3.63
CA CYS A 406 -3.45 25.88 -4.27
C CYS A 406 -3.15 24.75 -3.29
N SER A 407 -2.93 23.54 -3.83
CA SER A 407 -2.59 22.36 -3.03
C SER A 407 -1.32 22.55 -2.19
N ALA A 408 -0.36 23.33 -2.69
CA ALA A 408 0.92 23.56 -2.01
C ALA A 408 0.74 24.32 -0.69
N ASP A 409 -0.17 25.30 -0.64
CA ASP A 409 -0.43 26.08 0.57
C ASP A 409 -1.16 25.22 1.64
N ILE A 410 -2.15 24.44 1.22
CA ILE A 410 -2.85 23.48 2.12
C ILE A 410 -1.86 22.44 2.65
N LYS A 411 -1.03 21.87 1.76
CA LYS A 411 -0.02 20.87 2.13
C LYS A 411 0.95 21.41 3.15
N LYS A 412 1.42 22.63 2.99
CA LYS A 412 2.35 23.28 3.93
C LYS A 412 1.80 23.34 5.35
N ARG A 413 0.50 23.65 5.52
CA ARG A 413 -0.15 23.63 6.85
C ARG A 413 -0.31 22.20 7.37
N ALA A 414 -0.69 21.26 6.50
CA ALA A 414 -0.81 19.85 6.88
C ALA A 414 0.55 19.24 7.27
N ASP A 415 1.63 19.58 6.56
CA ASP A 415 3.00 19.16 6.87
C ASP A 415 3.43 19.67 8.25
N ARG A 416 3.17 20.95 8.55
CA ARG A 416 3.52 21.55 9.84
C ARG A 416 2.77 20.88 11.00
N ALA A 417 1.46 20.66 10.86
CA ALA A 417 0.69 19.92 11.85
C ALA A 417 1.21 18.48 12.03
N ARG A 418 1.65 17.82 10.93
CA ARG A 418 2.23 16.47 10.98
C ARG A 418 3.60 16.45 11.65
N GLU A 419 4.41 17.50 11.52
CA GLU A 419 5.69 17.62 12.23
C GLU A 419 5.46 17.69 13.75
N ILE A 420 4.48 18.46 14.21
CA ILE A 420 4.08 18.51 15.63
C ILE A 420 3.68 17.10 16.12
N GLN A 421 2.92 16.36 15.32
CA GLN A 421 2.51 14.99 15.64
C GLN A 421 3.70 14.03 15.68
N ARG A 422 4.63 14.12 14.72
CA ARG A 422 5.85 13.29 14.71
C ARG A 422 6.70 13.50 15.95
N GLU A 423 6.90 14.75 16.38
CA GLU A 423 7.65 15.05 17.61
C GLU A 423 6.91 14.51 18.85
N ARG A 424 5.58 14.68 18.90
CA ARG A 424 4.73 14.16 19.99
C ARG A 424 4.78 12.64 20.10
N PHE A 425 4.87 11.92 18.99
CA PHE A 425 4.78 10.45 18.93
C PHE A 425 6.11 9.76 18.66
N LYS A 426 7.24 10.46 18.72
CA LYS A 426 8.58 9.91 18.35
C LYS A 426 8.95 8.61 19.06
N ASP A 427 8.49 8.42 20.31
CA ASP A 427 8.76 7.23 21.13
C ASP A 427 7.63 6.19 21.04
N SER A 428 6.75 6.28 20.05
CA SER A 428 5.61 5.40 19.89
C SER A 428 5.44 4.91 18.44
N LYS A 429 4.60 3.89 18.25
CA LYS A 429 4.21 3.41 16.93
C LYS A 429 3.09 4.25 16.29
N THR A 430 2.58 5.25 17.00
CA THR A 430 1.52 6.15 16.51
C THR A 430 2.12 7.13 15.52
N THR A 431 1.51 7.27 14.36
CA THR A 431 2.03 8.12 13.26
C THR A 431 1.22 9.41 13.07
N CYS A 432 -0.01 9.47 13.60
CA CYS A 432 -0.90 10.62 13.44
C CYS A 432 -2.02 10.60 14.49
N ASN A 433 -2.73 11.73 14.61
CA ASN A 433 -3.77 11.90 15.65
C ASN A 433 -4.95 10.92 15.49
N ALA A 434 -5.34 10.54 14.28
CA ALA A 434 -6.39 9.55 14.08
C ALA A 434 -6.07 8.19 14.73
N LYS A 435 -4.77 7.87 14.87
CA LYS A 435 -4.27 6.60 15.43
C LYS A 435 -3.90 6.67 16.91
N ILE A 436 -4.22 7.76 17.63
CA ILE A 436 -4.02 7.86 19.06
C ILE A 436 -4.73 6.68 19.75
N ASN A 437 -3.98 5.92 20.57
CA ASN A 437 -4.51 4.81 21.35
C ASN A 437 -5.06 5.27 22.71
N ALA A 438 -5.73 4.37 23.44
CA ALA A 438 -6.35 4.70 24.72
C ALA A 438 -5.34 5.20 25.78
N GLU A 439 -4.11 4.68 25.79
CA GLU A 439 -3.06 5.07 26.77
C GLU A 439 -2.54 6.49 26.52
N GLN A 440 -2.54 6.92 25.26
CA GLN A 440 -2.09 8.24 24.84
C GLN A 440 -3.20 9.31 24.91
N PHE A 441 -4.46 8.86 24.87
CA PHE A 441 -5.61 9.73 24.64
C PHE A 441 -5.69 10.87 25.66
N GLU A 442 -5.66 10.58 26.96
CA GLU A 442 -5.75 11.57 28.01
C GLU A 442 -4.56 12.54 28.04
N LYS A 443 -3.36 12.07 27.64
CA LYS A 443 -2.14 12.87 27.62
C LYS A 443 -2.08 13.82 26.44
N VAL A 444 -2.66 13.43 25.30
CA VAL A 444 -2.57 14.15 24.02
C VAL A 444 -3.77 15.06 23.79
N CYS A 445 -4.96 14.60 24.17
CA CYS A 445 -6.21 15.35 23.98
C CYS A 445 -6.55 16.20 25.22
N VAL A 446 -5.60 17.06 25.64
CA VAL A 446 -5.80 17.97 26.77
C VAL A 446 -6.71 19.11 26.34
N ILE A 447 -7.82 19.32 27.08
CA ILE A 447 -8.83 20.35 26.82
C ILE A 447 -8.83 21.38 27.95
N ASP A 448 -9.18 22.62 27.65
CA ASP A 448 -9.45 23.64 28.68
C ASP A 448 -10.88 23.51 29.25
N LYS A 449 -11.17 24.23 30.32
CA LYS A 449 -12.48 24.17 31.00
C LYS A 449 -13.65 24.63 30.13
N GLU A 450 -13.40 25.53 29.20
CA GLU A 450 -14.42 26.06 28.30
C GLU A 450 -14.73 25.04 27.21
N ALA A 451 -13.68 24.41 26.65
CA ALA A 451 -13.79 23.29 25.70
C ALA A 451 -14.50 22.08 26.32
N GLU A 452 -14.24 21.78 27.62
CA GLU A 452 -14.90 20.69 28.32
C GLU A 452 -16.42 20.95 28.44
N LYS A 453 -16.81 22.19 28.80
CA LYS A 453 -18.21 22.58 28.84
C LYS A 453 -18.87 22.48 27.46
N THR A 454 -18.22 23.02 26.43
CA THR A 454 -18.71 22.97 25.05
C THR A 454 -18.89 21.53 24.56
N LEU A 455 -17.95 20.67 24.87
CA LEU A 455 -18.01 19.25 24.52
C LEU A 455 -19.15 18.52 25.24
N LYS A 456 -19.37 18.83 26.52
CA LYS A 456 -20.49 18.29 27.31
C LYS A 456 -21.83 18.73 26.73
N ASP A 457 -21.99 20.00 26.43
CA ASP A 457 -23.23 20.55 25.87
C ASP A 457 -23.52 19.92 24.48
N ALA A 458 -22.46 19.73 23.65
CA ALA A 458 -22.57 19.03 22.38
C ALA A 458 -22.91 17.53 22.53
N PHE A 459 -22.31 16.86 23.51
CA PHE A 459 -22.58 15.45 23.80
C PHE A 459 -24.05 15.21 24.17
N GLU A 460 -24.60 16.06 25.06
CA GLU A 460 -25.98 15.99 25.50
C GLU A 460 -26.96 16.36 24.36
N SER A 461 -26.70 17.46 23.63
CA SER A 461 -27.60 17.96 22.59
C SER A 461 -27.67 17.11 21.35
N LEU A 462 -26.53 16.48 20.93
CA LEU A 462 -26.43 15.62 19.75
C LEU A 462 -26.64 14.14 20.07
N GLY A 463 -26.66 13.74 21.35
CA GLY A 463 -26.76 12.33 21.75
C GLY A 463 -25.56 11.50 21.27
N LEU A 464 -24.36 12.05 21.40
CA LEU A 464 -23.15 11.39 20.92
C LEU A 464 -22.86 10.10 21.69
N THR A 465 -22.32 9.10 21.01
CA THR A 465 -21.82 7.88 21.66
C THR A 465 -20.41 8.10 22.22
N ALA A 466 -19.95 7.23 23.13
CA ALA A 466 -18.58 7.29 23.66
C ALA A 466 -17.52 7.25 22.54
N ARG A 467 -17.75 6.45 21.49
CA ARG A 467 -16.87 6.42 20.31
C ARG A 467 -16.86 7.73 19.55
N ALA A 468 -18.00 8.38 19.41
CA ALA A 468 -18.09 9.70 18.77
C ALA A 468 -17.35 10.77 19.59
N TYR A 469 -17.40 10.70 20.93
CA TYR A 469 -16.64 11.55 21.84
C TYR A 469 -15.12 11.46 21.56
N ASP A 470 -14.57 10.24 21.54
CA ASP A 470 -13.14 10.05 21.25
C ASP A 470 -12.74 10.63 19.91
N ARG A 471 -13.58 10.45 18.88
CA ARG A 471 -13.31 10.96 17.53
C ARG A 471 -13.35 12.47 17.45
N VAL A 472 -14.35 13.09 18.07
CA VAL A 472 -14.45 14.57 18.15
C VAL A 472 -13.16 15.12 18.76
N LEU A 473 -12.66 14.53 19.85
CA LEU A 473 -11.43 14.99 20.48
C LEU A 473 -10.18 14.76 19.62
N LYS A 474 -10.07 13.65 18.90
CA LYS A 474 -8.96 13.41 17.97
C LYS A 474 -8.97 14.40 16.79
N VAL A 475 -10.15 14.73 16.28
CA VAL A 475 -10.31 15.76 15.24
C VAL A 475 -10.00 17.14 15.82
N ALA A 476 -10.51 17.48 17.00
CA ALA A 476 -10.23 18.75 17.68
C ALA A 476 -8.72 18.90 17.98
N ARG A 477 -8.01 17.80 18.34
CA ARG A 477 -6.56 17.83 18.50
C ARG A 477 -5.86 18.16 17.20
N THR A 478 -6.34 17.64 16.06
CA THR A 478 -5.77 17.94 14.76
C THR A 478 -6.02 19.39 14.35
N ILE A 479 -7.20 19.93 14.63
CA ILE A 479 -7.51 21.35 14.40
C ILE A 479 -6.59 22.24 15.24
N ALA A 480 -6.39 21.89 16.52
CA ALA A 480 -5.48 22.60 17.39
C ALA A 480 -4.01 22.52 16.93
N ASP A 481 -3.58 21.37 16.32
CA ASP A 481 -2.25 21.26 15.75
C ASP A 481 -2.09 22.14 14.48
N LEU A 482 -3.15 22.27 13.67
CA LEU A 482 -3.17 23.20 12.53
C LEU A 482 -3.08 24.66 12.96
N ASP A 483 -3.63 24.99 14.13
CA ASP A 483 -3.59 26.32 14.74
C ASP A 483 -2.39 26.50 15.70
N GLU A 484 -1.45 25.51 15.73
CA GLU A 484 -0.24 25.50 16.58
C GLU A 484 -0.55 25.67 18.08
N SER A 485 -1.71 25.23 18.51
CA SER A 485 -2.15 25.31 19.90
C SER A 485 -1.75 24.05 20.68
N GLU A 486 -1.11 24.22 21.84
CA GLU A 486 -0.76 23.10 22.73
C GLU A 486 -1.99 22.44 23.36
N ILE A 487 -3.04 23.22 23.63
CA ILE A 487 -4.25 22.80 24.30
C ILE A 487 -5.44 22.92 23.34
N ILE A 488 -6.36 21.96 23.41
CA ILE A 488 -7.61 22.01 22.66
C ILE A 488 -8.53 23.03 23.32
N ARG A 489 -8.94 24.07 22.57
CA ARG A 489 -9.83 25.14 23.00
C ARG A 489 -11.26 24.89 22.53
N SER A 490 -12.21 25.69 23.07
CA SER A 490 -13.64 25.63 22.73
C SER A 490 -13.89 25.74 21.21
N GLU A 491 -13.18 26.64 20.52
CA GLU A 491 -13.27 26.80 19.04
C GLU A 491 -12.93 25.54 18.26
N HIS A 492 -11.87 24.80 18.67
CA HIS A 492 -11.47 23.55 18.04
C HIS A 492 -12.51 22.44 18.23
N VAL A 493 -13.13 22.40 19.43
CA VAL A 493 -14.21 21.46 19.73
C VAL A 493 -15.47 21.78 18.92
N LEU A 494 -15.83 23.06 18.80
CA LEU A 494 -16.99 23.48 18.00
C LEU A 494 -16.85 23.10 16.53
N GLU A 495 -15.68 23.36 15.93
CA GLU A 495 -15.40 22.94 14.54
C GLU A 495 -15.46 21.41 14.41
N ALA A 496 -14.85 20.65 15.32
CA ALA A 496 -14.87 19.19 15.29
C ALA A 496 -16.28 18.58 15.42
N VAL A 497 -17.13 19.18 16.28
CA VAL A 497 -18.52 18.75 16.50
C VAL A 497 -19.38 18.96 15.24
N GLN A 498 -19.13 20.04 14.46
CA GLN A 498 -19.86 20.29 13.22
C GLN A 498 -19.74 19.12 12.25
N TYR A 499 -18.57 18.46 12.18
CA TYR A 499 -18.35 17.29 11.33
C TYR A 499 -19.08 16.02 11.77
N ARG A 500 -19.80 16.06 12.92
CA ARG A 500 -20.68 14.97 13.40
C ARG A 500 -22.17 15.32 13.36
N SER A 501 -22.51 16.56 13.01
CA SER A 501 -23.90 17.02 12.93
C SER A 501 -24.76 16.25 11.91
N LEU A 502 -24.13 15.73 10.85
CA LEU A 502 -24.79 14.96 9.80
C LEU A 502 -25.28 13.58 10.28
N ASP A 503 -24.72 13.03 11.36
CA ASP A 503 -25.19 11.78 11.96
C ASP A 503 -26.66 11.86 12.32
N ARG A 504 -27.05 12.98 12.92
CA ARG A 504 -28.46 13.26 13.28
C ARG A 504 -29.32 13.50 12.04
N LYS A 505 -28.80 14.21 11.02
CA LYS A 505 -29.55 14.54 9.80
C LYS A 505 -29.94 13.29 9.00
N TYR A 506 -29.05 12.30 8.90
CA TYR A 506 -29.23 11.14 8.01
C TYR A 506 -29.51 9.83 8.73
N TRP A 507 -29.01 9.62 9.95
CA TRP A 507 -29.09 8.35 10.67
C TRP A 507 -29.80 8.41 12.04
N ALA A 508 -30.26 9.58 12.52
CA ALA A 508 -31.08 9.62 13.73
C ALA A 508 -32.39 8.85 13.51
N LYS A 509 -32.75 8.06 14.51
CA LYS A 509 -33.99 7.27 14.53
C LYS A 509 -35.22 8.15 14.73
#